data_656af40fbdcc8dfd8517e627cd259f60
#
_entry.id   656af40fbdcc8dfd8517e627cd259f60
#
_cell.length_a   1.000
_cell.length_b   1.000
_cell.length_c   1.000
_cell.angle_alpha   90.00
_cell.angle_beta   90.00
_cell.angle_gamma   90.00
#
_symmetry.space_group_name_H-M   'P 1'
#
loop_
_entity.id
_entity.type
_entity.pdbx_description
1 polymer ?
#
loop_
_entity_poly.entity_id
_entity_poly.type
_entity_poly.pdbx_seq_one_letter_code
_entity_poly.pdbx_strand_id
1 'polypeptide(L)'
;PRHIEVQILAGKNRTVHLHERDCSVQRRHQKLIEETPSPVLTDEIRKDLFDRTVNMVSKIGYEGAGTVEFIYEDGKFYFLEMNTRVQVEHPVTEMVTGIDIIKEQIWIAHTGNTALEQSDINPRGHAIECRINAEDPSRNFQPSPGLIGMCHQPSGFRTRVDSSIYQGFKVTPYYDSMV
;
A
#
# COMPACT_ATOMS: atom_id res chain seq x y z
N PRO A 1 -9.57 17.07 -2.71
CA PRO A 1 -9.79 15.62 -2.59
C PRO A 1 -8.56 14.91 -2.02
N ARG A 2 -8.77 13.75 -1.41
CA ARG A 2 -7.74 12.85 -0.92
C ARG A 2 -7.84 11.50 -1.61
N HIS A 3 -6.71 10.87 -1.87
CA HIS A 3 -6.65 9.51 -2.38
C HIS A 3 -6.53 8.55 -1.19
N ILE A 4 -7.62 7.91 -0.86
CA ILE A 4 -7.70 6.96 0.25
C ILE A 4 -7.91 5.56 -0.31
N GLU A 5 -7.23 4.58 0.25
CA GLU A 5 -7.36 3.20 -0.18
C GLU A 5 -7.45 2.25 1.02
N VAL A 6 -8.14 1.14 0.84
CA VAL A 6 -8.33 0.12 1.88
C VAL A 6 -7.64 -1.17 1.48
N GLN A 7 -6.70 -1.62 2.29
CA GLN A 7 -6.08 -2.94 2.13
C GLN A 7 -7.01 -4.02 2.59
N ILE A 8 -7.23 -5.04 1.76
CA ILE A 8 -8.03 -6.20 2.11
C ILE A 8 -7.24 -7.51 1.95
N LEU A 9 -7.65 -8.51 2.72
CA LEU A 9 -7.34 -9.91 2.53
C LEU A 9 -8.65 -10.68 2.48
N ALA A 10 -8.87 -11.43 1.42
CA ALA A 10 -10.12 -12.15 1.19
C ALA A 10 -9.87 -13.63 0.91
N GLY A 11 -10.52 -14.47 1.65
CA GLY A 11 -10.63 -15.92 1.40
C GLY A 11 -12.08 -16.31 1.19
N LYS A 12 -12.33 -17.58 0.80
CA LYS A 12 -13.69 -18.12 0.63
C LYS A 12 -14.51 -18.04 1.91
N ASN A 13 -13.85 -18.14 3.06
CA ASN A 13 -14.49 -18.11 4.38
C ASN A 13 -14.85 -16.71 4.85
N ARG A 14 -14.04 -15.68 4.53
CA ARG A 14 -14.25 -14.29 4.96
C ARG A 14 -13.37 -13.31 4.23
N THR A 15 -13.74 -12.03 4.34
CA THR A 15 -12.92 -10.87 3.94
C THR A 15 -12.63 -10.02 5.16
N VAL A 16 -11.38 -9.61 5.35
CA VAL A 16 -10.94 -8.69 6.39
C VAL A 16 -10.25 -7.47 5.76
N HIS A 17 -10.35 -6.29 6.41
CA HIS A 17 -9.57 -5.12 6.04
C HIS A 17 -8.36 -4.97 6.98
N LEU A 18 -7.26 -4.49 6.44
CA LEU A 18 -6.03 -4.17 7.19
C LEU A 18 -5.82 -2.66 7.34
N HIS A 19 -6.87 -1.92 7.51
CA HIS A 19 -6.88 -0.46 7.58
C HIS A 19 -6.74 0.25 6.23
N GLU A 20 -6.79 1.59 6.27
CA GLU A 20 -6.62 2.44 5.09
C GLU A 20 -5.21 3.01 5.01
N ARG A 21 -4.89 3.50 3.81
CA ARG A 21 -3.73 4.34 3.52
C ARG A 21 -4.18 5.65 2.88
N ASP A 22 -3.46 6.73 3.14
CA ASP A 22 -3.58 8.00 2.42
C ASP A 22 -2.42 8.10 1.42
N CYS A 23 -2.75 8.13 0.15
CA CYS A 23 -1.81 8.17 -0.97
C CYS A 23 -1.94 9.48 -1.76
N SER A 24 -2.33 10.56 -1.10
CA SER A 24 -2.63 11.83 -1.77
C SER A 24 -1.40 12.59 -2.27
N VAL A 25 -0.21 12.31 -1.74
CA VAL A 25 1.03 12.94 -2.18
C VAL A 25 1.51 12.27 -3.46
N GLN A 26 1.21 12.91 -4.57
CA GLN A 26 1.45 12.38 -5.91
C GLN A 26 2.14 13.40 -6.80
N ARG A 27 2.86 12.91 -7.80
CA ARG A 27 3.35 13.70 -8.92
C ARG A 27 2.96 13.04 -10.24
N ARG A 28 2.22 13.77 -11.09
CA ARG A 28 1.73 13.24 -12.39
C ARG A 28 0.93 11.94 -12.23
N HIS A 29 0.06 11.89 -11.20
CA HIS A 29 -0.75 10.73 -10.84
C HIS A 29 0.05 9.49 -10.38
N GLN A 30 1.33 9.66 -10.04
CA GLN A 30 2.15 8.62 -9.42
C GLN A 30 2.29 8.90 -7.92
N LYS A 31 1.97 7.93 -7.09
CA LYS A 31 2.13 7.98 -5.63
C LYS A 31 3.61 8.18 -5.30
N LEU A 32 3.93 9.06 -4.36
CA LEU A 32 5.30 9.37 -3.92
C LEU A 32 5.48 9.18 -2.42
N ILE A 33 4.45 9.50 -1.64
CA ILE A 33 4.45 9.31 -0.18
C ILE A 33 3.10 8.72 0.18
N GLU A 34 3.12 7.66 0.94
CA GLU A 34 1.96 6.96 1.46
C GLU A 34 2.04 6.89 2.99
N GLU A 35 0.91 7.05 3.66
CA GLU A 35 0.84 7.00 5.12
C GLU A 35 -0.37 6.22 5.62
N THR A 36 -0.24 5.66 6.81
CA THR A 36 -1.34 5.01 7.52
C THR A 36 -1.19 5.23 9.04
N PRO A 37 -2.29 5.49 9.78
CA PRO A 37 -3.62 5.82 9.29
C PRO A 37 -3.67 7.21 8.64
N SER A 38 -4.69 7.45 7.82
CA SER A 38 -4.92 8.78 7.23
C SER A 38 -5.22 9.81 8.32
N PRO A 39 -4.54 10.98 8.31
CA PRO A 39 -4.74 12.01 9.33
C PRO A 39 -6.07 12.77 9.19
N VAL A 40 -6.80 12.57 8.08
CA VAL A 40 -8.02 13.34 7.78
C VAL A 40 -9.31 12.56 8.05
N LEU A 41 -9.24 11.27 8.31
CA LEU A 41 -10.42 10.45 8.58
C LEU A 41 -10.70 10.35 10.07
N THR A 42 -11.97 10.53 10.47
CA THR A 42 -12.44 10.19 11.82
C THR A 42 -12.72 8.69 11.93
N ASP A 43 -12.83 8.18 13.13
CA ASP A 43 -13.09 6.75 13.35
C ASP A 43 -14.45 6.32 12.79
N GLU A 44 -15.46 7.20 12.83
CA GLU A 44 -16.79 6.94 12.25
C GLU A 44 -16.72 6.82 10.72
N ILE A 45 -16.03 7.77 10.08
CA ILE A 45 -15.85 7.77 8.62
C ILE A 45 -15.04 6.55 8.18
N ARG A 46 -14.00 6.23 8.93
CA ARG A 46 -13.15 5.05 8.71
C ARG A 46 -13.95 3.76 8.80
N LYS A 47 -14.79 3.64 9.83
CA LYS A 47 -15.65 2.47 10.00
C LYS A 47 -16.62 2.28 8.84
N ASP A 48 -17.32 3.33 8.41
CA ASP A 48 -18.25 3.25 7.27
C ASP A 48 -17.51 2.83 5.98
N LEU A 49 -16.33 3.39 5.73
CA LEU A 49 -15.48 3.00 4.59
C LEU A 49 -15.13 1.52 4.62
N PHE A 50 -14.69 1.00 5.77
CA PHE A 50 -14.30 -0.39 5.93
C PHE A 50 -15.48 -1.34 5.75
N ASP A 51 -16.60 -1.05 6.39
CA ASP A 51 -17.81 -1.87 6.29
C ASP A 51 -18.30 -1.98 4.83
N ARG A 52 -18.31 -0.87 4.10
CA ARG A 52 -18.67 -0.84 2.67
C ARG A 52 -17.68 -1.61 1.81
N THR A 53 -16.40 -1.44 2.06
CA THR A 53 -15.33 -2.11 1.29
C THR A 53 -15.38 -3.62 1.48
N VAL A 54 -15.44 -4.09 2.73
CA VAL A 54 -15.54 -5.53 3.03
C VAL A 54 -16.80 -6.14 2.43
N ASN A 55 -17.96 -5.46 2.56
CA ASN A 55 -19.20 -5.94 1.97
C ASN A 55 -19.14 -6.03 0.44
N MET A 56 -18.55 -5.03 -0.21
CA MET A 56 -18.38 -5.04 -1.67
C MET A 56 -17.49 -6.20 -2.11
N VAL A 57 -16.30 -6.35 -1.50
CA VAL A 57 -15.33 -7.38 -1.87
C VAL A 57 -15.88 -8.79 -1.60
N SER A 58 -16.59 -8.98 -0.48
CA SER A 58 -17.25 -10.26 -0.16
C SER A 58 -18.32 -10.64 -1.18
N LYS A 59 -19.11 -9.66 -1.65
CA LYS A 59 -20.18 -9.92 -2.64
C LYS A 59 -19.65 -10.34 -4.00
N ILE A 60 -18.48 -9.84 -4.42
CA ILE A 60 -17.89 -10.25 -5.70
C ILE A 60 -17.11 -11.57 -5.59
N GLY A 61 -16.96 -12.12 -4.40
CA GLY A 61 -16.25 -13.39 -4.18
C GLY A 61 -14.74 -13.31 -4.50
N TYR A 62 -14.12 -12.17 -4.23
CA TYR A 62 -12.68 -12.00 -4.45
C TYR A 62 -11.86 -12.89 -3.50
N GLU A 63 -10.76 -13.46 -3.99
CA GLU A 63 -9.80 -14.24 -3.19
C GLU A 63 -8.38 -13.69 -3.38
N GLY A 64 -7.68 -13.41 -2.28
CA GLY A 64 -6.30 -12.92 -2.26
C GLY A 64 -6.13 -11.58 -1.54
N ALA A 65 -4.93 -11.01 -1.69
CA ALA A 65 -4.64 -9.65 -1.27
C ALA A 65 -5.09 -8.66 -2.33
N GLY A 66 -5.76 -7.60 -1.93
CA GLY A 66 -6.21 -6.55 -2.83
C GLY A 66 -6.35 -5.22 -2.14
N THR A 67 -6.51 -4.17 -2.92
CA THR A 67 -6.68 -2.81 -2.44
C THR A 67 -7.82 -2.14 -3.19
N VAL A 68 -8.71 -1.49 -2.46
CA VAL A 68 -9.81 -0.72 -3.04
C VAL A 68 -9.50 0.77 -2.87
N GLU A 69 -9.45 1.49 -3.97
CA GLU A 69 -9.07 2.90 -4.04
C GLU A 69 -10.29 3.81 -4.18
N PHE A 70 -10.24 4.93 -3.47
CA PHE A 70 -11.30 5.94 -3.43
C PHE A 70 -10.73 7.35 -3.51
N ILE A 71 -11.52 8.27 -4.07
CA ILE A 71 -11.38 9.70 -3.81
C ILE A 71 -12.27 10.05 -2.62
N TYR A 72 -11.68 10.69 -1.62
CA TYR A 72 -12.40 11.25 -0.46
C TYR A 72 -12.47 12.77 -0.59
N GLU A 73 -13.67 13.31 -0.58
CA GLU A 73 -13.92 14.75 -0.65
C GLU A 73 -15.23 15.09 0.07
N ASP A 74 -15.23 16.12 0.89
CA ASP A 74 -16.39 16.64 1.61
C ASP A 74 -17.21 15.56 2.35
N GLY A 75 -16.50 14.66 3.04
CA GLY A 75 -17.13 13.58 3.82
C GLY A 75 -17.65 12.42 2.99
N LYS A 76 -17.37 12.36 1.69
CA LYS A 76 -17.87 11.32 0.79
C LYS A 76 -16.72 10.57 0.12
N PHE A 77 -16.94 9.27 -0.09
CA PHE A 77 -16.05 8.42 -0.85
C PHE A 77 -16.61 8.14 -2.24
N TYR A 78 -15.75 8.29 -3.23
CA TYR A 78 -16.03 7.95 -4.62
C TYR A 78 -15.10 6.81 -5.04
N PHE A 79 -15.67 5.67 -5.39
CA PHE A 79 -14.90 4.51 -5.84
C PHE A 79 -14.10 4.85 -7.11
N LEU A 80 -12.83 4.50 -7.13
CA LEU A 80 -11.96 4.59 -8.32
C LEU A 80 -11.78 3.23 -8.97
N GLU A 81 -11.09 2.35 -8.28
CA GLU A 81 -10.75 1.03 -8.80
C GLU A 81 -10.46 0.04 -7.67
N MET A 82 -10.32 -1.23 -8.03
CA MET A 82 -9.78 -2.27 -7.17
C MET A 82 -8.53 -2.86 -7.81
N ASN A 83 -7.42 -2.80 -7.09
CA ASN A 83 -6.18 -3.46 -7.47
C ASN A 83 -6.17 -4.88 -6.89
N THR A 84 -6.22 -5.89 -7.79
CA THR A 84 -6.29 -7.30 -7.42
C THR A 84 -4.90 -7.92 -7.26
N ARG A 85 -4.05 -7.24 -6.54
CA ARG A 85 -2.65 -7.60 -6.28
C ARG A 85 -2.15 -6.88 -5.02
N VAL A 86 -0.97 -7.30 -4.54
CA VAL A 86 -0.21 -6.48 -3.59
C VAL A 86 0.29 -5.20 -4.31
N GLN A 87 0.35 -4.10 -3.59
CA GLN A 87 0.86 -2.82 -4.09
C GLN A 87 2.20 -2.48 -3.43
N VAL A 88 2.89 -1.48 -4.00
CA VAL A 88 4.19 -1.01 -3.47
C VAL A 88 4.05 -0.56 -2.02
N GLU A 89 2.98 0.16 -1.70
CA GLU A 89 2.69 0.77 -0.42
C GLU A 89 2.16 -0.18 0.67
N HIS A 90 2.17 -1.49 0.44
CA HIS A 90 1.79 -2.46 1.48
C HIS A 90 2.65 -2.40 2.76
N PRO A 91 3.94 -2.00 2.72
CA PRO A 91 4.80 -1.97 3.90
C PRO A 91 4.28 -1.08 5.02
N VAL A 92 3.66 0.06 4.72
CA VAL A 92 3.11 0.93 5.80
C VAL A 92 1.99 0.22 6.57
N THR A 93 1.15 -0.56 5.88
CA THR A 93 0.11 -1.37 6.51
C THR A 93 0.73 -2.47 7.37
N GLU A 94 1.73 -3.18 6.88
CA GLU A 94 2.45 -4.21 7.63
C GLU A 94 3.12 -3.64 8.89
N MET A 95 3.71 -2.45 8.79
CA MET A 95 4.38 -1.78 9.91
C MET A 95 3.44 -1.43 11.06
N VAL A 96 2.18 -1.08 10.79
CA VAL A 96 1.22 -0.72 11.84
C VAL A 96 0.39 -1.91 12.32
N THR A 97 0.15 -2.92 11.46
CA THR A 97 -0.66 -4.09 11.83
C THR A 97 0.17 -5.26 12.36
N GLY A 98 1.43 -5.36 11.96
CA GLY A 98 2.29 -6.52 12.24
C GLY A 98 1.92 -7.75 11.40
N ILE A 99 1.09 -7.61 10.37
CA ILE A 99 0.64 -8.69 9.49
C ILE A 99 1.48 -8.69 8.22
N ASP A 100 2.09 -9.81 7.88
CA ASP A 100 2.82 -10.04 6.64
C ASP A 100 1.82 -10.36 5.52
N ILE A 101 1.53 -9.37 4.68
CA ILE A 101 0.52 -9.45 3.61
C ILE A 101 0.93 -10.45 2.55
N ILE A 102 2.21 -10.54 2.23
CA ILE A 102 2.73 -11.49 1.23
C ILE A 102 2.55 -12.93 1.71
N LYS A 103 2.86 -13.19 2.97
CA LYS A 103 2.64 -14.50 3.59
C LYS A 103 1.16 -14.87 3.58
N GLU A 104 0.28 -13.96 3.96
CA GLU A 104 -1.16 -14.18 3.95
C GLU A 104 -1.69 -14.41 2.52
N GLN A 105 -1.20 -13.69 1.54
CA GLN A 105 -1.55 -13.90 0.13
C GLN A 105 -1.18 -15.33 -0.34
N ILE A 106 0.01 -15.81 0.01
CA ILE A 106 0.46 -17.17 -0.29
C ILE A 106 -0.41 -18.19 0.44
N TRP A 107 -0.74 -17.92 1.70
CA TRP A 107 -1.60 -18.79 2.51
C TRP A 107 -3.00 -18.91 1.92
N ILE A 108 -3.61 -17.81 1.53
CA ILE A 108 -4.92 -17.77 0.88
C ILE A 108 -4.88 -18.54 -0.44
N ALA A 109 -3.84 -18.33 -1.27
CA ALA A 109 -3.68 -19.04 -2.53
C ALA A 109 -3.56 -20.55 -2.35
N HIS A 110 -2.93 -21.00 -1.25
CA HIS A 110 -2.76 -22.42 -0.93
C HIS A 110 -4.02 -23.06 -0.36
N THR A 111 -4.71 -22.36 0.55
CA THR A 111 -5.83 -22.93 1.33
C THR A 111 -7.21 -22.52 0.83
N GLY A 112 -7.30 -21.42 0.06
CA GLY A 112 -8.54 -20.76 -0.28
C GLY A 112 -9.14 -19.93 0.86
N ASN A 113 -8.49 -19.86 2.02
CA ASN A 113 -9.05 -19.23 3.23
C ASN A 113 -8.04 -18.32 3.90
N THR A 114 -8.52 -17.25 4.54
CA THR A 114 -7.70 -16.49 5.48
C THR A 114 -7.81 -17.08 6.89
N ALA A 115 -6.68 -17.13 7.61
CA ALA A 115 -6.65 -17.50 9.01
C ALA A 115 -7.02 -16.35 9.95
N LEU A 116 -6.96 -15.09 9.46
CA LEU A 116 -7.20 -13.90 10.26
C LEU A 116 -8.70 -13.65 10.47
N GLU A 117 -9.04 -13.18 11.67
CA GLU A 117 -10.31 -12.55 11.97
C GLU A 117 -10.13 -11.04 12.07
N GLN A 118 -11.22 -10.27 11.87
CA GLN A 118 -11.13 -8.81 11.95
C GLN A 118 -10.68 -8.33 13.33
N SER A 119 -11.01 -9.07 14.38
CA SER A 119 -10.57 -8.82 15.76
C SER A 119 -9.08 -8.99 16.01
N ASP A 120 -8.37 -9.72 15.13
CA ASP A 120 -6.93 -9.93 15.24
C ASP A 120 -6.14 -8.71 14.72
N ILE A 121 -6.80 -7.85 13.96
CA ILE A 121 -6.20 -6.71 13.27
C ILE A 121 -6.31 -5.47 14.16
N ASN A 122 -5.22 -5.14 14.82
CA ASN A 122 -5.14 -4.04 15.79
C ASN A 122 -3.99 -3.07 15.39
N PRO A 123 -4.21 -2.15 14.45
CA PRO A 123 -3.17 -1.22 14.04
C PRO A 123 -2.65 -0.36 15.19
N ARG A 124 -1.33 -0.16 15.23
CA ARG A 124 -0.67 0.63 16.29
C ARG A 124 0.34 1.60 15.70
N GLY A 125 0.24 2.84 16.14
CA GLY A 125 1.16 3.90 15.72
C GLY A 125 0.83 4.46 14.35
N HIS A 126 1.86 4.90 13.64
CA HIS A 126 1.78 5.56 12.34
C HIS A 126 2.98 5.16 11.49
N ALA A 127 2.79 4.94 10.22
CA ALA A 127 3.87 4.62 9.27
C ALA A 127 3.76 5.51 8.04
N ILE A 128 4.91 5.94 7.54
CA ILE A 128 5.04 6.73 6.31
C ILE A 128 6.06 6.03 5.41
N GLU A 129 5.71 5.84 4.15
CA GLU A 129 6.58 5.34 3.10
C GLU A 129 6.92 6.47 2.14
N CYS A 130 8.16 6.47 1.66
CA CYS A 130 8.62 7.36 0.60
C CYS A 130 9.17 6.50 -0.54
N ARG A 131 8.68 6.72 -1.75
CA ARG A 131 9.25 6.08 -2.94
C ARG A 131 10.50 6.82 -3.37
N ILE A 132 11.58 6.08 -3.55
CA ILE A 132 12.84 6.62 -4.05
C ILE A 132 12.97 6.27 -5.52
N ASN A 133 13.07 7.30 -6.36
CA ASN A 133 13.10 7.16 -7.82
C ASN A 133 14.44 7.62 -8.39
N ALA A 134 14.97 6.86 -9.35
CA ALA A 134 16.11 7.26 -10.15
C ALA A 134 15.69 8.30 -11.20
N GLU A 135 15.55 9.54 -10.76
CA GLU A 135 15.05 10.69 -11.55
C GLU A 135 15.94 11.90 -11.36
N ASP A 136 15.99 12.78 -12.35
CA ASP A 136 16.76 14.02 -12.32
C ASP A 136 15.83 15.22 -12.06
N PRO A 137 15.84 15.82 -10.86
CA PRO A 137 15.01 16.97 -10.51
C PRO A 137 15.30 18.20 -11.40
N SER A 138 16.55 18.37 -11.84
CA SER A 138 16.94 19.51 -12.69
C SER A 138 16.35 19.43 -14.09
N ARG A 139 15.98 18.22 -14.52
CA ARG A 139 15.33 17.94 -15.81
C ARG A 139 13.87 17.53 -15.65
N ASN A 140 13.17 18.21 -14.75
CA ASN A 140 11.75 17.99 -14.50
C ASN A 140 11.43 16.52 -14.15
N PHE A 141 12.29 15.90 -13.33
CA PHE A 141 12.14 14.52 -12.86
C PHE A 141 12.06 13.49 -14.00
N GLN A 142 12.82 13.71 -15.06
CA GLN A 142 12.98 12.66 -16.08
C GLN A 142 13.71 11.44 -15.50
N PRO A 143 13.34 10.22 -15.90
CA PRO A 143 14.09 9.03 -15.52
C PRO A 143 15.58 9.19 -15.81
N SER A 144 16.40 8.79 -14.85
CA SER A 144 17.86 8.90 -14.90
C SER A 144 18.50 7.50 -14.78
N PRO A 145 18.46 6.69 -15.86
CA PRO A 145 19.09 5.38 -15.86
C PRO A 145 20.61 5.49 -15.72
N GLY A 146 21.23 4.48 -15.13
CA GLY A 146 22.68 4.47 -14.93
C GLY A 146 23.14 3.45 -13.92
N LEU A 147 24.43 3.48 -13.59
CA LEU A 147 25.02 2.64 -12.55
C LEU A 147 24.87 3.32 -11.18
N ILE A 148 24.44 2.53 -10.20
CA ILE A 148 24.45 2.94 -8.80
C ILE A 148 25.92 2.92 -8.31
N GLY A 149 26.43 4.08 -7.97
CA GLY A 149 27.78 4.21 -7.38
C GLY A 149 27.85 3.68 -5.96
N MET A 150 27.82 4.59 -5.00
CA MET A 150 27.66 4.23 -3.59
C MET A 150 26.19 4.02 -3.27
N CYS A 151 25.87 2.88 -2.62
CA CYS A 151 24.52 2.61 -2.12
C CYS A 151 24.59 2.47 -0.60
N HIS A 152 23.98 3.40 0.10
CA HIS A 152 23.81 3.36 1.54
C HIS A 152 22.32 3.48 1.89
N GLN A 153 21.73 2.35 2.26
CA GLN A 153 20.33 2.33 2.67
C GLN A 153 20.19 2.77 4.13
N PRO A 154 19.19 3.61 4.45
CA PRO A 154 18.92 3.98 5.83
C PRO A 154 18.53 2.74 6.63
N SER A 155 18.92 2.73 7.90
CA SER A 155 18.61 1.64 8.83
C SER A 155 18.38 2.20 10.23
N GLY A 156 17.84 1.38 11.12
CA GLY A 156 17.62 1.74 12.50
C GLY A 156 16.26 1.27 13.02
N PHE A 157 15.98 1.65 14.26
CA PHE A 157 14.75 1.27 14.92
C PHE A 157 13.54 1.84 14.16
N ARG A 158 12.58 0.98 13.79
CA ARG A 158 11.38 1.30 13.01
C ARG A 158 11.64 1.82 11.60
N THR A 159 12.81 1.52 11.04
CA THR A 159 13.12 1.81 9.64
C THR A 159 13.10 0.52 8.84
N ARG A 160 12.35 0.52 7.74
CA ARG A 160 12.30 -0.57 6.76
C ARG A 160 12.68 -0.03 5.40
N VAL A 161 13.44 -0.79 4.63
CA VAL A 161 13.78 -0.49 3.25
C VAL A 161 13.51 -1.73 2.41
N ASP A 162 12.60 -1.61 1.47
CA ASP A 162 12.31 -2.65 0.49
C ASP A 162 12.89 -2.19 -0.86
N SER A 163 13.99 -2.79 -1.27
CA SER A 163 14.70 -2.39 -2.48
C SER A 163 15.51 -3.54 -3.06
N SER A 164 15.67 -3.53 -4.37
CA SER A 164 16.52 -4.48 -5.09
C SER A 164 17.88 -3.91 -5.48
N ILE A 165 18.15 -2.62 -5.19
CA ILE A 165 19.40 -2.00 -5.60
C ILE A 165 20.56 -2.33 -4.67
N TYR A 166 21.76 -2.32 -5.25
CA TYR A 166 23.03 -2.45 -4.57
C TYR A 166 24.11 -1.68 -5.33
N GLN A 167 25.27 -1.50 -4.74
CA GLN A 167 26.40 -0.86 -5.42
C GLN A 167 26.77 -1.62 -6.69
N GLY A 168 26.80 -0.93 -7.82
CA GLY A 168 27.02 -1.53 -9.14
C GLY A 168 25.76 -2.01 -9.86
N PHE A 169 24.58 -1.92 -9.22
CA PHE A 169 23.30 -2.21 -9.90
C PHE A 169 23.07 -1.20 -11.04
N LYS A 170 22.60 -1.69 -12.20
CA LYS A 170 22.28 -0.86 -13.35
C LYS A 170 20.79 -0.60 -13.42
N VAL A 171 20.39 0.63 -13.11
CA VAL A 171 19.01 1.10 -13.38
C VAL A 171 18.82 1.21 -14.88
N THR A 172 17.83 0.51 -15.42
CA THR A 172 17.55 0.47 -16.86
C THR A 172 16.43 1.45 -17.23
N PRO A 173 16.35 1.89 -18.50
CA PRO A 173 15.27 2.77 -18.96
C PRO A 173 13.99 2.02 -19.34
N TYR A 174 13.92 0.70 -19.15
CA TYR A 174 12.83 -0.15 -19.65
C TYR A 174 11.70 -0.39 -18.67
N TYR A 175 11.91 -0.04 -17.40
CA TYR A 175 10.96 -0.21 -16.31
C TYR A 175 10.77 1.10 -15.55
N ASP A 176 9.95 1.06 -14.51
CA ASP A 176 9.76 2.19 -13.60
C ASP A 176 11.12 2.66 -13.02
N SER A 177 11.23 3.95 -12.75
CA SER A 177 12.42 4.57 -12.16
C SER A 177 12.58 4.30 -10.66
N MET A 178 11.60 3.69 -10.02
CA MET A 178 11.64 3.35 -8.59
C MET A 178 12.75 2.33 -8.30
N VAL A 179 13.52 2.58 -7.26
CA VAL A 179 14.72 1.82 -6.89
C VAL A 179 14.66 1.30 -5.44
#